data_86538dcfc2d5066aa50282157624ac0e
#
_entry.id   86538dcfc2d5066aa50282157624ac0e
#
_cell.length_a   1.000
_cell.length_b   1.000
_cell.length_c   1.000
_cell.angle_alpha   90.00
_cell.angle_beta   90.00
_cell.angle_gamma   90.00
#
_symmetry.space_group_name_H-M   'P 1'
#
loop_
_entity.id
_entity.type
_entity.pdbx_description
1 polymer ?
#
loop_
_entity_poly.entity_id
_entity_poly.type
_entity_poly.pdbx_seq_one_letter_code
_entity_poly.pdbx_strand_id
1 'polypeptide(L)'
;MNVLIVGGGGRKHAIAWALSKSEQVEQLYCAPGNGGIAALAQCVPLSATDVDGVVAWAQAHSIDFVVVAPDDPLALGMVDALEDAGIPAFGPRADAAIIEASKIFSKNLMAKYHIPTAKYQTFTELAPALAYIEAEGAPIVVKADGLALGKGVIVAQTVAEAQEAVRSMMDGRKFGQAGARVVVEECMTGPEVTVLAFCDGEHLVPMPSSQDHKRAFDGNQGPNTGGMGAISPSPNYTPEVARRCMEEIFLPTVAALKAEGRPFQGVLYFGLMLTPDGPKVVEYNARFGDPECQAVLSLLETDLLDIFLACRNGTLDHLNIRWKDGAACCLVLASGGYPGSYAKGLPITGLEDAGQQAVVFHAGTKLGDDGTVFTNGGRVLGVTATGPDLNAAIDSAYAATGHIHFQDMHFRTDIGRV
;
A
#
# COMPACT_ATOMS: atom_id res chain seq x y z
N MET A 1 10.57 10.96 -21.95
CA MET A 1 9.32 11.43 -21.31
C MET A 1 9.63 12.12 -19.99
N ASN A 2 8.92 13.22 -19.73
CA ASN A 2 8.92 13.89 -18.42
C ASN A 2 7.83 13.25 -17.55
N VAL A 3 8.20 12.62 -16.45
CA VAL A 3 7.27 11.88 -15.60
C VAL A 3 7.18 12.53 -14.22
N LEU A 4 5.95 12.77 -13.73
CA LEU A 4 5.68 13.27 -12.38
C LEU A 4 5.10 12.16 -11.52
N ILE A 5 5.70 11.92 -10.35
CA ILE A 5 5.17 11.02 -9.32
C ILE A 5 4.53 11.86 -8.22
N VAL A 6 3.28 11.56 -7.87
CA VAL A 6 2.57 12.22 -6.78
C VAL A 6 2.80 11.45 -5.48
N GLY A 7 3.24 12.16 -4.43
CA GLY A 7 3.48 11.65 -3.09
C GLY A 7 4.95 11.68 -2.64
N GLY A 8 5.26 11.21 -1.44
CA GLY A 8 6.59 11.33 -0.85
C GLY A 8 6.98 10.22 0.13
N GLY A 9 6.27 9.09 0.21
CA GLY A 9 6.58 7.98 1.11
C GLY A 9 7.43 6.88 0.47
N GLY A 10 7.67 5.78 1.18
CA GLY A 10 8.54 4.69 0.78
C GLY A 10 8.19 4.05 -0.55
N ARG A 11 6.91 3.75 -0.80
CA ARG A 11 6.46 3.22 -2.10
C ARG A 11 6.72 4.19 -3.25
N LYS A 12 6.63 5.51 -3.02
CA LYS A 12 6.94 6.51 -4.05
C LYS A 12 8.42 6.54 -4.38
N HIS A 13 9.27 6.35 -3.38
CA HIS A 13 10.71 6.19 -3.63
C HIS A 13 11.00 4.90 -4.41
N ALA A 14 10.34 3.78 -4.10
CA ALA A 14 10.49 2.54 -4.87
C ALA A 14 10.01 2.69 -6.32
N ILE A 15 8.90 3.39 -6.56
CA ILE A 15 8.42 3.73 -7.90
C ILE A 15 9.43 4.64 -8.62
N ALA A 16 9.92 5.70 -7.97
CA ALA A 16 10.93 6.59 -8.56
C ALA A 16 12.22 5.85 -8.91
N TRP A 17 12.68 4.95 -8.02
CA TRP A 17 13.84 4.10 -8.25
C TRP A 17 13.65 3.12 -9.42
N ALA A 18 12.46 2.55 -9.58
CA ALA A 18 12.17 1.69 -10.72
C ALA A 18 12.09 2.49 -12.04
N LEU A 19 11.40 3.63 -12.04
CA LEU A 19 11.28 4.51 -13.21
C LEU A 19 12.60 5.17 -13.62
N SER A 20 13.51 5.44 -12.68
CA SER A 20 14.84 6.02 -12.99
C SER A 20 15.73 5.09 -13.81
N LYS A 21 15.37 3.81 -13.96
CA LYS A 21 16.08 2.82 -14.79
C LYS A 21 15.54 2.77 -16.22
N SER A 22 14.40 3.40 -16.49
CA SER A 22 13.79 3.41 -17.81
C SER A 22 14.55 4.34 -18.73
N GLU A 23 14.97 3.84 -19.90
CA GLU A 23 15.59 4.66 -20.94
C GLU A 23 14.60 5.66 -21.59
N GLN A 24 13.31 5.46 -21.38
CA GLN A 24 12.26 6.35 -21.89
C GLN A 24 12.01 7.57 -21.01
N VAL A 25 12.50 7.53 -19.75
CA VAL A 25 12.36 8.63 -18.80
C VAL A 25 13.51 9.61 -18.99
N GLU A 26 13.20 10.80 -19.48
CA GLU A 26 14.16 11.89 -19.65
C GLU A 26 14.34 12.67 -18.34
N GLN A 27 13.23 13.00 -17.69
CA GLN A 27 13.23 13.72 -16.41
C GLN A 27 12.17 13.17 -15.46
N LEU A 28 12.56 12.90 -14.23
CA LEU A 28 11.67 12.56 -13.12
C LEU A 28 11.41 13.77 -12.24
N TYR A 29 10.14 13.93 -11.87
CA TYR A 29 9.67 14.87 -10.86
C TYR A 29 8.89 14.12 -9.77
N CYS A 30 8.86 14.65 -8.56
CA CYS A 30 8.07 14.07 -7.48
C CYS A 30 7.46 15.18 -6.59
N ALA A 31 6.16 15.11 -6.32
CA ALA A 31 5.44 16.12 -5.55
C ALA A 31 4.75 15.49 -4.32
N PRO A 32 5.20 15.79 -3.08
CA PRO A 32 6.32 16.65 -2.70
C PRO A 32 7.69 15.95 -2.73
N GLY A 33 7.78 14.60 -2.81
CA GLY A 33 9.00 13.83 -2.67
C GLY A 33 9.46 13.70 -1.20
N ASN A 34 10.72 13.25 -1.02
CA ASN A 34 11.40 13.13 0.27
C ASN A 34 12.92 13.21 0.11
N GLY A 35 13.68 13.07 1.20
CA GLY A 35 15.12 13.21 1.20
C GLY A 35 15.89 12.21 0.33
N GLY A 36 15.34 11.02 0.07
CA GLY A 36 15.98 10.04 -0.82
C GLY A 36 15.52 10.19 -2.28
N ILE A 37 14.26 10.53 -2.50
CA ILE A 37 13.74 10.80 -3.85
C ILE A 37 14.49 11.97 -4.51
N ALA A 38 14.94 12.95 -3.74
CA ALA A 38 15.71 14.10 -4.23
C ALA A 38 16.99 13.72 -4.98
N ALA A 39 17.54 12.52 -4.77
CA ALA A 39 18.69 12.00 -5.51
C ALA A 39 18.32 11.43 -6.91
N LEU A 40 17.04 11.11 -7.15
CA LEU A 40 16.52 10.46 -8.36
C LEU A 40 15.63 11.39 -9.20
N ALA A 41 14.97 12.34 -8.55
CA ALA A 41 13.95 13.18 -9.15
C ALA A 41 14.02 14.61 -8.59
N GLN A 42 13.56 15.56 -9.40
CA GLN A 42 13.36 16.92 -8.91
C GLN A 42 12.11 16.95 -8.01
N CYS A 43 12.29 17.23 -6.72
CA CYS A 43 11.18 17.39 -5.79
C CYS A 43 10.48 18.73 -6.01
N VAL A 44 9.15 18.70 -6.06
CA VAL A 44 8.28 19.87 -6.31
C VAL A 44 7.48 20.15 -5.04
N PRO A 45 7.48 21.37 -4.48
CA PRO A 45 6.85 21.66 -3.20
C PRO A 45 5.32 21.82 -3.33
N LEU A 46 4.65 20.76 -3.82
CA LEU A 46 3.19 20.67 -3.91
C LEU A 46 2.68 19.56 -3.00
N SER A 47 1.54 19.80 -2.35
CA SER A 47 0.85 18.74 -1.62
C SER A 47 0.34 17.66 -2.57
N ALA A 48 0.43 16.39 -2.16
CA ALA A 48 -0.14 15.27 -2.92
C ALA A 48 -1.67 15.36 -3.07
N THR A 49 -2.35 16.14 -2.23
CA THR A 49 -3.81 16.35 -2.27
C THR A 49 -4.24 17.65 -2.94
N ASP A 50 -3.28 18.45 -3.43
CA ASP A 50 -3.56 19.67 -4.19
C ASP A 50 -3.77 19.31 -5.68
N VAL A 51 -4.99 18.86 -5.99
CA VAL A 51 -5.35 18.38 -7.33
C VAL A 51 -5.13 19.48 -8.38
N ASP A 52 -5.67 20.68 -8.15
CA ASP A 52 -5.58 21.79 -9.09
C ASP A 52 -4.14 22.27 -9.27
N GLY A 53 -3.38 22.35 -8.17
CA GLY A 53 -1.97 22.74 -8.20
C GLY A 53 -1.11 21.74 -8.97
N VAL A 54 -1.34 20.43 -8.81
CA VAL A 54 -0.64 19.36 -9.53
C VAL A 54 -0.96 19.43 -11.05
N VAL A 55 -2.23 19.58 -11.42
CA VAL A 55 -2.65 19.70 -12.83
C VAL A 55 -2.03 20.93 -13.48
N ALA A 56 -2.14 22.10 -12.85
CA ALA A 56 -1.58 23.35 -13.37
C ALA A 56 -0.05 23.28 -13.52
N TRP A 57 0.62 22.69 -12.54
CA TRP A 57 2.07 22.52 -12.59
C TRP A 57 2.50 21.57 -13.70
N ALA A 58 1.80 20.46 -13.87
CA ALA A 58 2.09 19.47 -14.91
C ALA A 58 1.92 20.07 -16.32
N GLN A 59 0.88 20.88 -16.54
CA GLN A 59 0.68 21.61 -17.81
C GLN A 59 1.82 22.61 -18.07
N ALA A 60 2.20 23.39 -17.04
CA ALA A 60 3.23 24.42 -17.18
C ALA A 60 4.64 23.84 -17.43
N HIS A 61 4.89 22.60 -17.06
CA HIS A 61 6.20 21.95 -17.16
C HIS A 61 6.26 20.83 -18.21
N SER A 62 5.27 20.77 -19.10
CA SER A 62 5.22 19.78 -20.19
C SER A 62 5.42 18.35 -19.70
N ILE A 63 4.68 17.96 -18.66
CA ILE A 63 4.69 16.60 -18.14
C ILE A 63 3.94 15.70 -19.12
N ASP A 64 4.61 14.62 -19.54
CA ASP A 64 4.04 13.64 -20.48
C ASP A 64 3.18 12.58 -19.78
N PHE A 65 3.50 12.28 -18.51
CA PHE A 65 2.85 11.21 -17.77
C PHE A 65 2.89 11.45 -16.26
N VAL A 66 1.78 11.21 -15.56
CA VAL A 66 1.68 11.38 -14.10
C VAL A 66 1.36 10.05 -13.42
N VAL A 67 2.11 9.70 -12.39
CA VAL A 67 1.86 8.51 -11.54
C VAL A 67 1.21 8.97 -10.24
N VAL A 68 -0.08 8.69 -10.06
CA VAL A 68 -0.84 9.02 -8.85
C VAL A 68 -0.77 7.84 -7.89
N ALA A 69 0.16 7.89 -6.95
CA ALA A 69 0.52 6.74 -6.10
C ALA A 69 -0.17 6.67 -4.73
N PRO A 70 -0.66 7.76 -4.10
CA PRO A 70 -1.38 7.70 -2.81
C PRO A 70 -2.88 7.51 -2.99
N ASP A 71 -3.53 7.01 -1.95
CA ASP A 71 -4.97 6.77 -1.84
C ASP A 71 -5.81 8.07 -1.85
N ASP A 72 -5.43 9.07 -1.03
CA ASP A 72 -6.18 10.33 -0.93
C ASP A 72 -6.37 11.05 -2.27
N PRO A 73 -5.30 11.35 -3.07
CA PRO A 73 -5.49 12.01 -4.37
C PRO A 73 -6.26 11.15 -5.38
N LEU A 74 -6.18 9.83 -5.33
CA LEU A 74 -7.01 8.95 -6.16
C LEU A 74 -8.49 9.11 -5.82
N ALA A 75 -8.83 9.09 -4.52
CA ALA A 75 -10.19 9.30 -4.05
C ALA A 75 -10.73 10.73 -4.35
N LEU A 76 -9.82 11.73 -4.39
CA LEU A 76 -10.14 13.12 -4.74
C LEU A 76 -10.31 13.36 -6.25
N GLY A 77 -10.07 12.35 -7.10
CA GLY A 77 -10.24 12.46 -8.56
C GLY A 77 -9.07 13.13 -9.28
N MET A 78 -7.84 13.01 -8.75
CA MET A 78 -6.67 13.59 -9.42
C MET A 78 -6.42 12.98 -10.80
N VAL A 79 -6.65 11.66 -10.99
CA VAL A 79 -6.54 11.02 -12.29
C VAL A 79 -7.58 11.59 -13.26
N ASP A 80 -8.82 11.77 -12.79
CA ASP A 80 -9.90 12.37 -13.59
C ASP A 80 -9.51 13.79 -14.04
N ALA A 81 -9.04 14.63 -13.13
CA ALA A 81 -8.64 16.01 -13.45
C ALA A 81 -7.45 16.10 -14.40
N LEU A 82 -6.46 15.19 -14.26
CA LEU A 82 -5.32 15.12 -15.18
C LEU A 82 -5.77 14.71 -16.59
N GLU A 83 -6.62 13.70 -16.72
CA GLU A 83 -7.14 13.24 -18.00
C GLU A 83 -8.03 14.29 -18.68
N ASP A 84 -8.88 14.98 -17.92
CA ASP A 84 -9.70 16.10 -18.42
C ASP A 84 -8.83 17.27 -18.91
N ALA A 85 -7.63 17.43 -18.33
CA ALA A 85 -6.62 18.40 -18.77
C ALA A 85 -5.74 17.89 -19.96
N GLY A 86 -5.99 16.67 -20.45
CA GLY A 86 -5.24 16.04 -21.54
C GLY A 86 -3.89 15.47 -21.13
N ILE A 87 -3.64 15.26 -19.84
CA ILE A 87 -2.39 14.70 -19.31
C ILE A 87 -2.62 13.22 -18.96
N PRO A 88 -1.93 12.28 -19.63
CA PRO A 88 -2.02 10.86 -19.30
C PRO A 88 -1.59 10.58 -17.87
N ALA A 89 -2.36 9.76 -17.16
CA ALA A 89 -2.05 9.40 -15.77
C ALA A 89 -2.15 7.89 -15.53
N PHE A 90 -1.37 7.41 -14.56
CA PHE A 90 -1.46 6.06 -14.01
C PHE A 90 -2.12 6.09 -12.64
N GLY A 91 -3.16 5.31 -12.49
CA GLY A 91 -3.98 5.15 -11.30
C GLY A 91 -5.45 5.04 -11.67
N PRO A 92 -6.30 4.49 -10.80
CA PRO A 92 -7.73 4.43 -11.05
C PRO A 92 -8.37 5.82 -10.97
N ARG A 93 -9.42 6.03 -11.74
CA ARG A 93 -10.33 7.16 -11.61
C ARG A 93 -11.04 7.08 -10.25
N ALA A 94 -11.56 8.20 -9.75
CA ALA A 94 -12.19 8.29 -8.44
C ALA A 94 -13.34 7.29 -8.25
N ASP A 95 -14.11 7.04 -9.29
CA ASP A 95 -15.23 6.09 -9.27
C ASP A 95 -14.78 4.63 -9.08
N ALA A 96 -13.60 4.24 -9.59
CA ALA A 96 -13.00 2.93 -9.36
C ALA A 96 -12.18 2.87 -8.05
N ALA A 97 -11.53 3.98 -7.66
CA ALA A 97 -10.80 4.10 -6.41
C ALA A 97 -11.70 3.94 -5.15
N ILE A 98 -13.01 4.05 -5.32
CA ILE A 98 -14.01 3.79 -4.26
C ILE A 98 -13.86 2.40 -3.63
N ILE A 99 -13.28 1.44 -4.34
CA ILE A 99 -13.05 0.08 -3.81
C ILE A 99 -12.14 0.09 -2.55
N GLU A 100 -11.24 1.08 -2.43
CA GLU A 100 -10.47 1.35 -1.21
C GLU A 100 -11.15 2.42 -0.35
N ALA A 101 -11.69 3.48 -0.97
CA ALA A 101 -12.24 4.64 -0.28
C ALA A 101 -13.52 4.31 0.51
N SER A 102 -14.26 3.26 0.16
CA SER A 102 -15.43 2.78 0.90
C SER A 102 -15.39 1.27 1.12
N LYS A 103 -15.23 0.86 2.38
CA LYS A 103 -15.30 -0.55 2.78
C LYS A 103 -16.71 -1.12 2.59
N ILE A 104 -17.74 -0.31 2.77
CA ILE A 104 -19.13 -0.70 2.51
C ILE A 104 -19.33 -0.99 1.02
N PHE A 105 -18.80 -0.15 0.13
CA PHE A 105 -18.85 -0.41 -1.30
C PHE A 105 -18.16 -1.72 -1.66
N SER A 106 -16.93 -1.95 -1.19
CA SER A 106 -16.19 -3.17 -1.50
C SER A 106 -16.87 -4.42 -0.95
N LYS A 107 -17.45 -4.37 0.25
CA LYS A 107 -18.23 -5.48 0.82
C LYS A 107 -19.49 -5.77 0.01
N ASN A 108 -20.24 -4.75 -0.36
CA ASN A 108 -21.43 -4.91 -1.17
C ASN A 108 -21.11 -5.45 -2.58
N LEU A 109 -19.99 -4.99 -3.18
CA LEU A 109 -19.49 -5.53 -4.44
C LEU A 109 -19.19 -7.03 -4.32
N MET A 110 -18.43 -7.42 -3.30
CA MET A 110 -18.08 -8.83 -3.06
C MET A 110 -19.33 -9.68 -2.83
N ALA A 111 -20.30 -9.21 -2.06
CA ALA A 111 -21.55 -9.93 -1.83
C ALA A 111 -22.35 -10.08 -3.12
N LYS A 112 -22.49 -9.02 -3.92
CA LYS A 112 -23.26 -9.02 -5.17
C LYS A 112 -22.68 -9.97 -6.21
N TYR A 113 -21.36 -10.07 -6.29
CA TYR A 113 -20.65 -10.89 -7.29
C TYR A 113 -20.09 -12.19 -6.72
N HIS A 114 -20.50 -12.58 -5.51
CA HIS A 114 -20.09 -13.82 -4.84
C HIS A 114 -18.58 -13.99 -4.67
N ILE A 115 -17.85 -12.90 -4.45
CA ILE A 115 -16.41 -12.92 -4.18
C ILE A 115 -16.19 -13.29 -2.70
N PRO A 116 -15.37 -14.30 -2.38
CA PRO A 116 -15.16 -14.75 -1.02
C PRO A 116 -14.61 -13.66 -0.08
N THR A 117 -15.31 -13.38 1.01
CA THR A 117 -14.92 -12.45 2.07
C THR A 117 -15.54 -12.84 3.40
N ALA A 118 -15.17 -12.19 4.48
CA ALA A 118 -15.77 -12.36 5.80
C ALA A 118 -17.29 -12.10 5.79
N LYS A 119 -18.06 -12.86 6.57
CA LYS A 119 -19.46 -12.51 6.90
C LYS A 119 -19.47 -11.11 7.50
N TYR A 120 -20.36 -10.24 7.08
CA TYR A 120 -20.39 -8.85 7.53
C TYR A 120 -21.80 -8.27 7.60
N GLN A 121 -21.91 -7.17 8.34
CA GLN A 121 -23.07 -6.29 8.35
C GLN A 121 -22.59 -4.83 8.41
N THR A 122 -23.36 -3.93 7.79
CA THR A 122 -23.04 -2.51 7.75
C THR A 122 -24.03 -1.71 8.58
N PHE A 123 -23.57 -0.66 9.27
CA PHE A 123 -24.39 0.15 10.16
C PHE A 123 -24.14 1.64 9.96
N THR A 124 -25.23 2.40 9.95
CA THR A 124 -25.27 3.86 9.97
C THR A 124 -25.77 4.42 11.30
N GLU A 125 -26.23 3.54 12.19
CA GLU A 125 -26.76 3.89 13.51
C GLU A 125 -26.11 3.02 14.60
N LEU A 126 -25.85 3.64 15.74
CA LEU A 126 -25.11 3.01 16.84
C LEU A 126 -25.89 1.84 17.47
N ALA A 127 -27.16 2.01 17.77
CA ALA A 127 -27.95 1.01 18.50
C ALA A 127 -28.06 -0.34 17.77
N PRO A 128 -28.36 -0.40 16.45
CA PRO A 128 -28.31 -1.64 15.69
C PRO A 128 -26.93 -2.32 15.65
N ALA A 129 -25.87 -1.51 15.55
CA ALA A 129 -24.49 -2.04 15.55
C ALA A 129 -24.14 -2.74 16.88
N LEU A 130 -24.51 -2.11 18.01
CA LEU A 130 -24.29 -2.68 19.34
C LEU A 130 -25.09 -3.97 19.53
N ALA A 131 -26.36 -4.01 19.10
CA ALA A 131 -27.21 -5.19 19.18
C ALA A 131 -26.67 -6.35 18.33
N TYR A 132 -26.15 -6.07 17.14
CA TYR A 132 -25.52 -7.07 16.28
C TYR A 132 -24.27 -7.66 16.93
N ILE A 133 -23.39 -6.83 17.52
CA ILE A 133 -22.19 -7.30 18.21
C ILE A 133 -22.55 -8.18 19.41
N GLU A 134 -23.59 -7.81 20.16
CA GLU A 134 -24.08 -8.63 21.29
C GLU A 134 -24.56 -10.01 20.84
N ALA A 135 -25.22 -10.08 19.69
CA ALA A 135 -25.76 -11.31 19.12
C ALA A 135 -24.68 -12.21 18.50
N GLU A 136 -23.70 -11.64 17.79
CA GLU A 136 -22.63 -12.41 17.11
C GLU A 136 -21.53 -12.81 18.10
N GLY A 137 -21.29 -12.02 19.15
CA GLY A 137 -20.21 -12.27 20.11
C GLY A 137 -18.83 -11.79 19.64
N ALA A 138 -17.77 -12.33 20.23
CA ALA A 138 -16.39 -12.04 19.91
C ALA A 138 -15.55 -13.34 19.85
N PRO A 139 -14.39 -13.37 19.12
CA PRO A 139 -13.73 -12.21 18.46
C PRO A 139 -14.50 -11.73 17.23
N ILE A 140 -14.45 -10.41 16.98
CA ILE A 140 -15.15 -9.75 15.87
C ILE A 140 -14.35 -8.54 15.39
N VAL A 141 -14.51 -8.13 14.13
CA VAL A 141 -13.76 -7.00 13.56
C VAL A 141 -14.69 -5.83 13.28
N VAL A 142 -14.30 -4.64 13.73
CA VAL A 142 -15.02 -3.39 13.50
C VAL A 142 -14.15 -2.49 12.61
N LYS A 143 -14.72 -2.02 11.50
CA LYS A 143 -14.02 -1.16 10.53
C LYS A 143 -14.83 0.12 10.28
N ALA A 144 -14.18 1.28 10.36
CA ALA A 144 -14.75 2.55 9.88
C ALA A 144 -14.82 2.52 8.34
N ASP A 145 -15.91 3.08 7.77
CA ASP A 145 -16.08 3.19 6.31
C ASP A 145 -15.36 4.44 5.79
N GLY A 146 -14.25 4.27 5.09
CA GLY A 146 -13.46 5.36 4.53
C GLY A 146 -11.97 5.20 4.73
N LEU A 147 -11.22 6.14 4.17
CA LEU A 147 -9.76 6.22 4.33
C LEU A 147 -9.43 6.64 5.77
N ALA A 148 -8.88 5.75 6.56
CA ALA A 148 -8.54 5.97 7.97
C ALA A 148 -7.06 5.67 8.25
N LEU A 149 -6.19 5.71 7.25
CA LEU A 149 -4.74 5.50 7.33
C LEU A 149 -4.35 4.20 8.08
N GLY A 150 -5.13 3.13 7.89
CA GLY A 150 -4.93 1.84 8.57
C GLY A 150 -5.32 1.81 10.05
N LYS A 151 -5.81 2.94 10.62
CA LYS A 151 -6.20 3.05 12.03
C LYS A 151 -7.69 2.82 12.28
N GLY A 152 -8.48 2.70 11.22
CA GLY A 152 -9.94 2.48 11.28
C GLY A 152 -10.36 1.03 11.40
N VAL A 153 -9.48 0.11 11.79
CA VAL A 153 -9.77 -1.33 11.95
C VAL A 153 -9.40 -1.76 13.35
N ILE A 154 -10.35 -2.36 14.05
CA ILE A 154 -10.17 -2.91 15.41
C ILE A 154 -10.61 -4.37 15.41
N VAL A 155 -9.67 -5.27 15.72
CA VAL A 155 -9.93 -6.69 15.98
C VAL A 155 -10.22 -6.83 17.48
N ALA A 156 -11.50 -6.88 17.81
CA ALA A 156 -11.96 -6.95 19.20
C ALA A 156 -11.99 -8.40 19.70
N GLN A 157 -11.35 -8.65 20.83
CA GLN A 157 -11.32 -9.97 21.45
C GLN A 157 -12.52 -10.20 22.38
N THR A 158 -13.20 -9.13 22.78
CA THR A 158 -14.40 -9.18 23.63
C THR A 158 -15.52 -8.31 23.06
N VAL A 159 -16.76 -8.63 23.41
CA VAL A 159 -17.94 -7.83 23.04
C VAL A 159 -17.79 -6.40 23.54
N ALA A 160 -17.27 -6.19 24.74
CA ALA A 160 -17.06 -4.85 25.31
C ALA A 160 -16.07 -4.01 24.47
N GLU A 161 -14.96 -4.60 24.02
CA GLU A 161 -14.01 -3.95 23.11
C GLU A 161 -14.65 -3.58 21.77
N ALA A 162 -15.45 -4.48 21.19
CA ALA A 162 -16.14 -4.24 19.94
C ALA A 162 -17.16 -3.11 20.06
N GLN A 163 -17.93 -3.09 21.13
CA GLN A 163 -18.90 -2.02 21.41
C GLN A 163 -18.22 -0.67 21.61
N GLU A 164 -17.10 -0.63 22.33
CA GLU A 164 -16.32 0.61 22.50
C GLU A 164 -15.71 1.08 21.18
N ALA A 165 -15.24 0.14 20.34
CA ALA A 165 -14.75 0.45 18.99
C ALA A 165 -15.82 1.14 18.15
N VAL A 166 -17.04 0.59 18.10
CA VAL A 166 -18.16 1.19 17.36
C VAL A 166 -18.52 2.57 17.91
N ARG A 167 -18.62 2.73 19.25
CA ARG A 167 -18.88 4.03 19.88
C ARG A 167 -17.82 5.07 19.51
N SER A 168 -16.54 4.70 19.65
CA SER A 168 -15.40 5.56 19.33
C SER A 168 -15.36 5.97 17.85
N MET A 169 -15.75 5.07 16.93
CA MET A 169 -15.79 5.36 15.50
C MET A 169 -16.98 6.26 15.14
N MET A 170 -18.19 5.93 15.62
CA MET A 170 -19.44 6.64 15.25
C MET A 170 -19.64 7.95 15.99
N ASP A 171 -18.89 8.23 17.08
CA ASP A 171 -18.94 9.51 17.79
C ASP A 171 -18.42 10.72 16.95
N GLY A 172 -17.89 10.47 15.77
CA GLY A 172 -17.45 11.48 14.81
C GLY A 172 -16.19 12.26 15.18
N ARG A 173 -15.66 12.09 16.39
CA ARG A 173 -14.50 12.86 16.89
C ARG A 173 -13.16 12.30 16.39
N LYS A 174 -13.05 10.98 16.22
CA LYS A 174 -11.78 10.32 15.93
C LYS A 174 -11.53 10.13 14.42
N PHE A 175 -12.56 9.84 13.64
CA PHE A 175 -12.46 9.51 12.22
C PHE A 175 -13.28 10.44 11.31
N GLY A 176 -13.86 11.51 11.83
CA GLY A 176 -14.67 12.44 11.06
C GLY A 176 -15.79 11.73 10.29
N GLN A 177 -15.98 12.08 9.04
CA GLN A 177 -16.98 11.46 8.15
C GLN A 177 -16.76 9.97 7.91
N ALA A 178 -15.50 9.48 7.93
CA ALA A 178 -15.19 8.07 7.73
C ALA A 178 -15.73 7.16 8.85
N GLY A 179 -15.91 7.70 10.06
CA GLY A 179 -16.50 6.99 11.19
C GLY A 179 -18.03 7.01 11.26
N ALA A 180 -18.71 7.79 10.41
CA ALA A 180 -20.16 7.91 10.42
C ALA A 180 -20.89 6.58 10.07
N ARG A 181 -20.18 5.67 9.42
CA ARG A 181 -20.65 4.33 9.05
C ARG A 181 -19.60 3.31 9.42
N VAL A 182 -20.02 2.13 9.84
CA VAL A 182 -19.13 1.04 10.22
C VAL A 182 -19.51 -0.26 9.54
N VAL A 183 -18.50 -1.09 9.31
CA VAL A 183 -18.63 -2.49 8.93
C VAL A 183 -18.25 -3.33 10.13
N VAL A 184 -19.10 -4.26 10.50
CA VAL A 184 -18.82 -5.28 11.53
C VAL A 184 -18.75 -6.62 10.82
N GLU A 185 -17.63 -7.33 11.00
CA GLU A 185 -17.41 -8.59 10.27
C GLU A 185 -16.79 -9.67 11.16
N GLU A 186 -16.99 -10.93 10.79
CA GLU A 186 -16.37 -12.06 11.47
C GLU A 186 -14.84 -11.92 11.52
N CYS A 187 -14.24 -12.38 12.61
CA CYS A 187 -12.80 -12.44 12.73
C CYS A 187 -12.29 -13.71 12.03
N MET A 188 -11.83 -13.57 10.80
CA MET A 188 -11.20 -14.66 10.05
C MET A 188 -9.86 -15.04 10.67
N THR A 189 -9.48 -16.30 10.55
CA THR A 189 -8.21 -16.85 11.03
C THR A 189 -7.46 -17.55 9.90
N GLY A 190 -6.14 -17.40 9.89
CA GLY A 190 -5.25 -17.98 8.89
C GLY A 190 -4.04 -17.08 8.62
N PRO A 191 -3.10 -17.50 7.78
CA PRO A 191 -2.04 -16.63 7.29
C PRO A 191 -2.61 -15.48 6.45
N GLU A 192 -2.12 -14.26 6.66
CA GLU A 192 -2.37 -13.13 5.77
C GLU A 192 -1.38 -13.14 4.61
N VAL A 193 -1.86 -12.85 3.41
CA VAL A 193 -1.05 -12.71 2.20
C VAL A 193 -1.53 -11.50 1.42
N THR A 194 -0.60 -10.77 0.84
CA THR A 194 -0.90 -9.67 -0.09
C THR A 194 -0.53 -10.08 -1.50
N VAL A 195 -1.41 -9.82 -2.45
CA VAL A 195 -1.10 -9.86 -3.87
C VAL A 195 -1.44 -8.53 -4.50
N LEU A 196 -0.44 -7.89 -5.06
CA LEU A 196 -0.59 -6.71 -5.92
C LEU A 196 -0.81 -7.20 -7.35
N ALA A 197 -1.64 -6.51 -8.11
CA ALA A 197 -1.85 -6.85 -9.51
C ALA A 197 -1.94 -5.59 -10.36
N PHE A 198 -1.26 -5.59 -11.51
CA PHE A 198 -1.50 -4.59 -12.56
C PHE A 198 -2.85 -4.87 -13.23
N CYS A 199 -3.60 -3.82 -13.51
CA CYS A 199 -4.91 -3.94 -14.16
C CYS A 199 -5.09 -2.79 -15.16
N ASP A 200 -5.64 -3.12 -16.34
CA ASP A 200 -5.91 -2.16 -17.42
C ASP A 200 -7.41 -1.89 -17.64
N GLY A 201 -8.25 -2.37 -16.73
CA GLY A 201 -9.70 -2.30 -16.82
C GLY A 201 -10.37 -3.57 -17.35
N GLU A 202 -9.61 -4.45 -17.98
CA GLU A 202 -10.08 -5.73 -18.54
C GLU A 202 -9.17 -6.89 -18.15
N HIS A 203 -7.85 -6.69 -18.29
CA HIS A 203 -6.84 -7.69 -17.98
C HIS A 203 -6.19 -7.41 -16.64
N LEU A 204 -5.76 -8.48 -15.97
CA LEU A 204 -5.10 -8.41 -14.67
C LEU A 204 -3.87 -9.31 -14.67
N VAL A 205 -2.73 -8.76 -14.26
CA VAL A 205 -1.46 -9.49 -14.12
C VAL A 205 -0.97 -9.40 -12.69
N PRO A 206 -1.06 -10.49 -11.90
CA PRO A 206 -0.56 -10.52 -10.53
C PRO A 206 0.97 -10.38 -10.49
N MET A 207 1.44 -9.65 -9.48
CA MET A 207 2.84 -9.57 -9.10
C MET A 207 3.21 -10.76 -8.19
N PRO A 208 4.49 -11.03 -7.90
CA PRO A 208 4.88 -11.93 -6.84
C PRO A 208 4.14 -11.60 -5.54
N SER A 209 3.63 -12.63 -4.87
CA SER A 209 2.93 -12.44 -3.59
C SER A 209 3.85 -11.82 -2.54
N SER A 210 3.29 -11.17 -1.56
CA SER A 210 4.03 -10.61 -0.43
C SER A 210 3.32 -10.89 0.89
N GLN A 211 4.04 -10.71 1.98
CA GLN A 211 3.51 -10.80 3.32
C GLN A 211 4.02 -9.61 4.13
N ASP A 212 3.08 -8.76 4.57
CA ASP A 212 3.34 -7.62 5.44
C ASP A 212 3.32 -8.04 6.92
N HIS A 213 4.07 -7.33 7.74
CA HIS A 213 4.14 -7.51 9.19
C HIS A 213 3.59 -6.25 9.88
N LYS A 214 2.29 -6.27 10.16
CA LYS A 214 1.52 -5.08 10.59
C LYS A 214 1.76 -4.66 12.04
N ARG A 215 2.11 -5.59 12.94
CA ARG A 215 2.32 -5.29 14.37
C ARG A 215 3.65 -4.59 14.61
N ALA A 216 3.65 -3.65 15.57
CA ALA A 216 4.78 -2.79 15.85
C ALA A 216 6.00 -3.52 16.42
N PHE A 217 5.80 -4.62 17.18
CA PHE A 217 6.84 -5.31 17.92
C PHE A 217 6.98 -6.78 17.53
N ASP A 218 8.14 -7.36 17.86
CA ASP A 218 8.45 -8.76 17.63
C ASP A 218 7.38 -9.69 18.21
N GLY A 219 7.26 -10.89 17.67
CA GLY A 219 6.25 -11.86 18.04
C GLY A 219 4.82 -11.41 17.68
N ASN A 220 4.66 -10.54 16.72
CA ASN A 220 3.37 -9.96 16.31
C ASN A 220 2.63 -9.27 17.47
N GLN A 221 3.36 -8.54 18.30
CA GLN A 221 2.83 -7.83 19.47
C GLN A 221 2.66 -6.33 19.20
N GLY A 222 1.92 -5.67 20.10
CA GLY A 222 1.70 -4.23 20.06
C GLY A 222 0.60 -3.79 19.08
N PRO A 223 0.48 -2.48 18.83
CA PRO A 223 -0.54 -1.91 17.96
C PRO A 223 -0.28 -2.24 16.48
N ASN A 224 -1.35 -2.18 15.68
CA ASN A 224 -1.22 -2.19 14.21
C ASN A 224 -0.53 -0.92 13.73
N THR A 225 0.25 -1.08 12.67
CA THR A 225 0.99 -0.01 11.98
C THR A 225 0.64 -0.01 10.49
N GLY A 226 1.32 0.83 9.71
CA GLY A 226 1.28 0.76 8.25
C GLY A 226 2.13 -0.36 7.64
N GLY A 227 2.74 -1.22 8.47
CA GLY A 227 3.67 -2.27 8.10
C GLY A 227 5.09 -2.00 8.61
N MET A 228 5.68 -2.98 9.28
CA MET A 228 7.05 -2.94 9.83
C MET A 228 8.05 -3.70 8.98
N GLY A 229 7.59 -4.29 7.91
CA GLY A 229 8.40 -5.00 6.92
C GLY A 229 7.56 -5.91 6.05
N ALA A 230 8.09 -6.26 4.89
CA ALA A 230 7.46 -7.19 3.98
C ALA A 230 8.48 -8.13 3.34
N ILE A 231 8.03 -9.35 3.06
CA ILE A 231 8.77 -10.34 2.28
C ILE A 231 8.03 -10.64 0.98
N SER A 232 8.77 -11.04 -0.05
CA SER A 232 8.21 -11.49 -1.33
C SER A 232 9.13 -12.54 -1.95
N PRO A 233 8.58 -13.71 -2.45
CA PRO A 233 7.20 -14.13 -2.33
C PRO A 233 6.82 -14.59 -0.91
N SER A 234 5.53 -14.64 -0.61
CA SER A 234 5.03 -15.26 0.63
C SER A 234 5.12 -16.77 0.55
N PRO A 235 5.68 -17.46 1.55
CA PRO A 235 5.76 -18.93 1.57
C PRO A 235 4.37 -19.60 1.66
N ASN A 236 3.36 -18.85 2.11
CA ASN A 236 1.99 -19.35 2.23
C ASN A 236 1.20 -19.30 0.92
N TYR A 237 1.71 -18.60 -0.10
CA TYR A 237 1.03 -18.43 -1.39
C TYR A 237 1.48 -19.50 -2.39
N THR A 238 0.93 -20.72 -2.23
CA THR A 238 1.25 -21.86 -3.09
C THR A 238 0.61 -21.73 -4.48
N PRO A 239 1.06 -22.49 -5.50
CA PRO A 239 0.44 -22.50 -6.83
C PRO A 239 -1.08 -22.81 -6.80
N GLU A 240 -1.53 -23.68 -5.90
CA GLU A 240 -2.96 -24.00 -5.73
C GLU A 240 -3.72 -22.81 -5.16
N VAL A 241 -3.17 -22.10 -4.15
CA VAL A 241 -3.76 -20.88 -3.61
C VAL A 241 -3.83 -19.80 -4.69
N ALA A 242 -2.76 -19.65 -5.49
CA ALA A 242 -2.70 -18.68 -6.58
C ALA A 242 -3.80 -18.94 -7.63
N ARG A 243 -4.00 -20.20 -8.04
CA ARG A 243 -5.05 -20.59 -8.96
C ARG A 243 -6.44 -20.23 -8.41
N ARG A 244 -6.74 -20.59 -7.15
CA ARG A 244 -7.99 -20.26 -6.50
C ARG A 244 -8.21 -18.75 -6.38
N CYS A 245 -7.20 -17.99 -5.98
CA CYS A 245 -7.28 -16.54 -5.91
C CYS A 245 -7.60 -15.93 -7.29
N MET A 246 -6.99 -16.43 -8.36
CA MET A 246 -7.26 -15.96 -9.72
C MET A 246 -8.71 -16.22 -10.11
N GLU A 247 -9.20 -17.46 -9.93
CA GLU A 247 -10.52 -17.91 -10.38
C GLU A 247 -11.65 -17.38 -9.49
N GLU A 248 -11.47 -17.36 -8.17
CA GLU A 248 -12.52 -17.05 -7.20
C GLU A 248 -12.55 -15.58 -6.78
N ILE A 249 -11.42 -14.83 -6.93
CA ILE A 249 -11.28 -13.47 -6.40
C ILE A 249 -10.86 -12.47 -7.48
N PHE A 250 -9.70 -12.67 -8.14
CA PHE A 250 -9.09 -11.61 -8.95
C PHE A 250 -9.89 -11.31 -10.21
N LEU A 251 -10.14 -12.30 -11.03
CA LEU A 251 -10.94 -12.14 -12.25
C LEU A 251 -12.39 -11.71 -11.94
N PRO A 252 -13.08 -12.31 -10.95
CA PRO A 252 -14.39 -11.82 -10.53
C PRO A 252 -14.39 -10.35 -10.06
N THR A 253 -13.35 -9.89 -9.37
CA THR A 253 -13.25 -8.49 -8.93
C THR A 253 -13.16 -7.51 -10.12
N VAL A 254 -12.30 -7.79 -11.09
CA VAL A 254 -12.16 -6.95 -12.28
C VAL A 254 -13.46 -6.93 -13.10
N ALA A 255 -14.05 -8.10 -13.30
CA ALA A 255 -15.33 -8.24 -13.99
C ALA A 255 -16.47 -7.48 -13.27
N ALA A 256 -16.51 -7.55 -11.93
CA ALA A 256 -17.49 -6.84 -11.12
C ALA A 256 -17.36 -5.33 -11.26
N LEU A 257 -16.14 -4.78 -11.14
CA LEU A 257 -15.88 -3.35 -11.31
C LEU A 257 -16.26 -2.88 -12.72
N LYS A 258 -15.92 -3.64 -13.75
CA LYS A 258 -16.32 -3.34 -15.13
C LYS A 258 -17.83 -3.35 -15.29
N ALA A 259 -18.54 -4.33 -14.69
CA ALA A 259 -20.00 -4.44 -14.74
C ALA A 259 -20.72 -3.31 -14.00
N GLU A 260 -20.08 -2.74 -12.95
CA GLU A 260 -20.57 -1.53 -12.25
C GLU A 260 -20.29 -0.23 -13.02
N GLY A 261 -19.70 -0.30 -14.21
CA GLY A 261 -19.31 0.88 -14.99
C GLY A 261 -18.09 1.62 -14.43
N ARG A 262 -17.25 0.94 -13.65
CA ARG A 262 -16.07 1.47 -12.94
C ARG A 262 -14.80 0.66 -13.29
N PRO A 263 -14.40 0.59 -14.59
CA PRO A 263 -13.23 -0.18 -14.99
C PRO A 263 -11.99 0.32 -14.24
N PHE A 264 -11.25 -0.60 -13.62
CA PHE A 264 -10.12 -0.26 -12.78
C PHE A 264 -8.82 -0.29 -13.59
N GLN A 265 -8.13 0.84 -13.69
CA GLN A 265 -6.80 0.94 -14.29
C GLN A 265 -5.78 1.34 -13.22
N GLY A 266 -4.70 0.57 -13.05
CA GLY A 266 -3.71 0.84 -12.03
C GLY A 266 -3.22 -0.41 -11.30
N VAL A 267 -2.90 -0.27 -10.02
CA VAL A 267 -2.55 -1.40 -9.15
C VAL A 267 -3.69 -1.70 -8.19
N LEU A 268 -4.25 -2.88 -8.32
CA LEU A 268 -5.23 -3.41 -7.40
C LEU A 268 -4.51 -4.29 -6.36
N TYR A 269 -4.68 -3.94 -5.08
CA TYR A 269 -4.11 -4.65 -3.95
C TYR A 269 -5.18 -5.56 -3.35
N PHE A 270 -4.87 -6.83 -3.24
CA PHE A 270 -5.68 -7.84 -2.59
C PHE A 270 -5.05 -8.23 -1.25
N GLY A 271 -5.64 -7.79 -0.15
CA GLY A 271 -5.35 -8.33 1.19
C GLY A 271 -6.18 -9.57 1.42
N LEU A 272 -5.51 -10.69 1.61
CA LEU A 272 -6.12 -12.01 1.66
C LEU A 272 -5.87 -12.69 3.01
N MET A 273 -6.88 -13.42 3.50
CA MET A 273 -6.74 -14.39 4.59
C MET A 273 -6.88 -15.80 3.99
N LEU A 274 -5.88 -16.64 4.21
CA LEU A 274 -5.93 -18.04 3.78
C LEU A 274 -6.61 -18.87 4.88
N THR A 275 -7.94 -18.94 4.80
CA THR A 275 -8.75 -19.68 5.77
C THR A 275 -8.79 -21.17 5.45
N PRO A 276 -9.22 -22.05 6.39
CA PRO A 276 -9.42 -23.47 6.10
C PRO A 276 -10.38 -23.74 4.91
N ASP A 277 -11.35 -22.85 4.67
CA ASP A 277 -12.29 -22.96 3.56
C ASP A 277 -11.73 -22.47 2.22
N GLY A 278 -10.59 -21.74 2.26
CA GLY A 278 -9.93 -21.15 1.10
C GLY A 278 -9.58 -19.68 1.29
N PRO A 279 -9.07 -19.03 0.23
CA PRO A 279 -8.71 -17.62 0.28
C PRO A 279 -9.97 -16.75 0.37
N LYS A 280 -9.93 -15.75 1.27
CA LYS A 280 -10.99 -14.74 1.40
C LYS A 280 -10.37 -13.35 1.41
N VAL A 281 -11.07 -12.39 0.82
CA VAL A 281 -10.64 -10.98 0.81
C VAL A 281 -10.85 -10.35 2.18
N VAL A 282 -9.79 -9.80 2.76
CA VAL A 282 -9.79 -8.97 3.96
C VAL A 282 -10.09 -7.51 3.61
N GLU A 283 -9.40 -7.01 2.58
CA GLU A 283 -9.53 -5.65 2.07
C GLU A 283 -8.96 -5.52 0.66
N TYR A 284 -9.40 -4.47 -0.04
CA TYR A 284 -8.78 -3.97 -1.26
C TYR A 284 -8.08 -2.64 -0.98
N ASN A 285 -7.00 -2.38 -1.74
CA ASN A 285 -6.50 -1.03 -1.91
C ASN A 285 -6.35 -0.72 -3.40
N ALA A 286 -6.49 0.55 -3.77
CA ALA A 286 -6.51 1.02 -5.15
C ALA A 286 -5.12 1.51 -5.64
N ARG A 287 -4.06 1.01 -5.03
CA ARG A 287 -2.68 1.46 -5.23
C ARG A 287 -1.69 0.43 -4.70
N PHE A 288 -0.39 0.64 -4.95
CA PHE A 288 0.67 -0.16 -4.34
C PHE A 288 0.58 -0.18 -2.82
N GLY A 289 0.96 -1.30 -2.20
CA GLY A 289 1.21 -1.41 -0.76
C GLY A 289 2.47 -0.66 -0.32
N ASP A 290 2.66 -0.50 0.97
CA ASP A 290 3.85 0.06 1.59
C ASP A 290 4.03 -0.59 2.98
N PRO A 291 4.96 -1.55 3.17
CA PRO A 291 6.22 -1.72 2.44
C PRO A 291 6.25 -2.79 1.32
N GLU A 292 5.14 -3.37 0.89
CA GLU A 292 5.15 -4.45 -0.12
C GLU A 292 5.73 -3.99 -1.46
N CYS A 293 5.45 -2.75 -1.87
CA CYS A 293 5.97 -2.16 -3.11
C CYS A 293 7.50 -2.22 -3.18
N GLN A 294 8.18 -1.90 -2.07
CA GLN A 294 9.63 -1.92 -1.98
C GLN A 294 10.20 -3.31 -2.23
N ALA A 295 9.61 -4.34 -1.62
CA ALA A 295 10.02 -5.72 -1.81
C ALA A 295 9.73 -6.21 -3.25
N VAL A 296 8.49 -6.03 -3.72
CA VAL A 296 8.03 -6.54 -5.00
C VAL A 296 8.75 -5.87 -6.18
N LEU A 297 8.87 -4.54 -6.21
CA LEU A 297 9.54 -3.83 -7.30
C LEU A 297 11.04 -4.10 -7.35
N SER A 298 11.67 -4.54 -6.25
CA SER A 298 13.08 -4.96 -6.26
C SER A 298 13.31 -6.26 -7.05
N LEU A 299 12.25 -7.03 -7.28
CA LEU A 299 12.25 -8.25 -8.12
C LEU A 299 11.84 -7.97 -9.58
N LEU A 300 11.37 -6.78 -9.92
CA LEU A 300 10.92 -6.46 -11.27
C LEU A 300 12.10 -6.35 -12.24
N GLU A 301 11.98 -7.00 -13.41
CA GLU A 301 12.93 -6.88 -14.54
C GLU A 301 12.37 -6.03 -15.68
N THR A 302 11.07 -6.14 -15.96
CA THR A 302 10.42 -5.36 -17.01
C THR A 302 10.40 -3.88 -16.65
N ASP A 303 10.60 -3.02 -17.62
CA ASP A 303 10.51 -1.55 -17.44
C ASP A 303 9.15 -1.18 -16.84
N LEU A 304 9.15 -0.51 -15.69
CA LEU A 304 7.92 -0.12 -14.98
C LEU A 304 7.09 0.88 -15.77
N LEU A 305 7.73 1.75 -16.58
CA LEU A 305 7.00 2.71 -17.42
C LEU A 305 6.23 1.99 -18.53
N ASP A 306 6.81 0.96 -19.16
CA ASP A 306 6.10 0.14 -20.16
C ASP A 306 4.83 -0.49 -19.56
N ILE A 307 4.94 -0.99 -18.32
CA ILE A 307 3.79 -1.57 -17.61
C ILE A 307 2.71 -0.51 -17.35
N PHE A 308 3.11 0.68 -16.89
CA PHE A 308 2.17 1.76 -16.62
C PHE A 308 1.47 2.25 -17.89
N LEU A 309 2.21 2.36 -18.98
CA LEU A 309 1.64 2.71 -20.29
C LEU A 309 0.70 1.62 -20.81
N ALA A 310 1.05 0.35 -20.64
CA ALA A 310 0.19 -0.77 -21.03
C ALA A 310 -1.12 -0.80 -20.21
N CYS A 311 -1.05 -0.57 -18.91
CA CYS A 311 -2.25 -0.44 -18.06
C CYS A 311 -3.16 0.70 -18.55
N ARG A 312 -2.56 1.86 -18.82
CA ARG A 312 -3.31 3.04 -19.29
C ARG A 312 -3.97 2.82 -20.65
N ASN A 313 -3.28 2.13 -21.55
CA ASN A 313 -3.71 1.95 -22.94
C ASN A 313 -4.58 0.72 -23.17
N GLY A 314 -4.86 -0.11 -22.14
CA GLY A 314 -5.63 -1.34 -22.28
C GLY A 314 -4.92 -2.43 -23.08
N THR A 315 -3.59 -2.51 -22.96
CA THR A 315 -2.73 -3.43 -23.73
C THR A 315 -1.87 -4.32 -22.84
N LEU A 316 -2.29 -4.51 -21.58
CA LEU A 316 -1.53 -5.25 -20.59
C LEU A 316 -1.35 -6.73 -20.96
N ASP A 317 -2.30 -7.31 -21.69
CA ASP A 317 -2.25 -8.68 -22.21
C ASP A 317 -1.20 -8.90 -23.31
N HIS A 318 -0.71 -7.81 -23.93
CA HIS A 318 0.35 -7.87 -24.94
C HIS A 318 1.76 -7.76 -24.31
N LEU A 319 1.86 -7.48 -23.02
CA LEU A 319 3.14 -7.27 -22.33
C LEU A 319 3.54 -8.50 -21.51
N ASN A 320 4.72 -9.03 -21.79
CA ASN A 320 5.30 -10.12 -20.97
C ASN A 320 6.07 -9.52 -19.80
N ILE A 321 5.44 -9.42 -18.63
CA ILE A 321 6.07 -8.91 -17.42
C ILE A 321 6.97 -9.99 -16.81
N ARG A 322 8.24 -9.67 -16.63
CA ARG A 322 9.27 -10.57 -16.09
C ARG A 322 9.71 -10.13 -14.72
N TRP A 323 9.97 -11.12 -13.88
CA TRP A 323 10.44 -10.98 -12.51
C TRP A 323 11.73 -11.77 -12.34
N LYS A 324 12.63 -11.28 -11.51
CA LYS A 324 13.83 -12.02 -11.08
C LYS A 324 13.44 -13.24 -10.28
N ASP A 325 14.18 -14.33 -10.49
CA ASP A 325 14.14 -15.46 -9.58
C ASP A 325 14.69 -15.08 -8.21
N GLY A 326 14.17 -15.74 -7.14
CA GLY A 326 14.60 -15.51 -5.78
C GLY A 326 13.54 -14.79 -4.91
N ALA A 327 14.01 -14.03 -3.95
CA ALA A 327 13.16 -13.38 -2.96
C ALA A 327 13.65 -11.97 -2.60
N ALA A 328 12.78 -11.19 -1.97
CA ALA A 328 13.09 -9.87 -1.41
C ALA A 328 12.57 -9.74 0.03
N CYS A 329 13.29 -8.97 0.83
CA CYS A 329 12.89 -8.59 2.17
C CYS A 329 13.08 -7.09 2.34
N CYS A 330 12.04 -6.39 2.79
CA CYS A 330 12.06 -4.98 3.16
C CYS A 330 11.88 -4.86 4.68
N LEU A 331 12.84 -4.26 5.37
CA LEU A 331 12.77 -3.94 6.79
C LEU A 331 12.43 -2.47 6.98
N VAL A 332 11.42 -2.16 7.76
CA VAL A 332 11.04 -0.78 8.05
C VAL A 332 11.73 -0.32 9.31
N LEU A 333 12.52 0.77 9.18
CA LEU A 333 13.11 1.48 10.31
C LEU A 333 12.19 2.65 10.66
N ALA A 334 11.70 2.66 11.90
CA ALA A 334 10.73 3.61 12.40
C ALA A 334 11.33 4.50 13.49
N SER A 335 10.74 5.69 13.66
CA SER A 335 11.04 6.58 14.79
C SER A 335 10.55 5.96 16.09
N GLY A 336 11.30 6.15 17.18
CA GLY A 336 10.91 5.69 18.51
C GLY A 336 9.55 6.28 18.92
N GLY A 337 8.66 5.40 19.40
CA GLY A 337 7.28 5.75 19.74
C GLY A 337 6.25 5.51 18.63
N TYR A 338 6.65 5.26 17.38
CA TYR A 338 5.72 4.90 16.30
C TYR A 338 4.97 3.58 16.63
N PRO A 339 3.64 3.45 16.37
CA PRO A 339 2.75 4.37 15.64
C PRO A 339 2.13 5.50 16.48
N GLY A 340 2.57 5.69 17.72
CA GLY A 340 2.18 6.81 18.58
C GLY A 340 2.96 8.07 18.25
N SER A 341 3.23 8.89 19.28
CA SER A 341 4.01 10.13 19.13
C SER A 341 5.51 9.86 19.00
N TYR A 342 6.18 10.58 18.14
CA TYR A 342 7.61 10.44 17.87
C TYR A 342 8.29 11.79 17.57
N ALA A 343 9.61 11.85 17.81
CA ALA A 343 10.43 13.00 17.45
C ALA A 343 10.76 12.99 15.95
N LYS A 344 10.98 14.18 15.38
CA LYS A 344 11.43 14.40 14.01
C LYS A 344 12.70 15.23 14.02
N GLY A 345 13.41 15.28 12.87
CA GLY A 345 14.62 16.10 12.72
C GLY A 345 15.86 15.48 13.34
N LEU A 346 15.86 14.17 13.56
CA LEU A 346 17.03 13.43 14.06
C LEU A 346 17.93 13.06 12.87
N PRO A 347 19.25 13.28 12.93
CA PRO A 347 20.17 12.95 11.85
C PRO A 347 20.27 11.43 11.66
N ILE A 348 20.34 11.01 10.40
CA ILE A 348 20.50 9.61 10.00
C ILE A 348 21.90 9.41 9.46
N THR A 349 22.60 8.37 9.94
CA THR A 349 23.96 8.00 9.53
C THR A 349 23.99 6.59 8.94
N GLY A 350 25.07 6.26 8.21
CA GLY A 350 25.30 4.90 7.68
C GLY A 350 24.52 4.55 6.42
N LEU A 351 23.84 5.50 5.78
CA LEU A 351 23.05 5.27 4.57
C LEU A 351 23.90 4.80 3.39
N GLU A 352 25.11 5.34 3.22
CA GLU A 352 26.02 5.00 2.14
C GLU A 352 26.51 3.54 2.28
N ASP A 353 26.94 3.13 3.47
CA ASP A 353 27.41 1.77 3.74
C ASP A 353 26.28 0.73 3.55
N ALA A 354 25.07 1.04 4.04
CA ALA A 354 23.90 0.20 3.82
C ALA A 354 23.54 0.11 2.33
N GLY A 355 23.67 1.20 1.59
CA GLY A 355 23.39 1.30 0.15
C GLY A 355 24.28 0.42 -0.72
N GLN A 356 25.44 -0.03 -0.22
CA GLN A 356 26.32 -0.97 -0.91
C GLN A 356 25.80 -2.42 -0.86
N GLN A 357 24.91 -2.75 0.08
CA GLN A 357 24.41 -4.11 0.32
C GLN A 357 22.93 -4.26 0.03
N ALA A 358 22.16 -3.17 0.10
CA ALA A 358 20.71 -3.17 -0.05
C ALA A 358 20.24 -1.84 -0.66
N VAL A 359 19.03 -1.81 -1.20
CA VAL A 359 18.39 -0.56 -1.58
C VAL A 359 17.74 0.05 -0.35
N VAL A 360 18.11 1.29 -0.01
CA VAL A 360 17.53 2.02 1.12
C VAL A 360 16.46 2.98 0.60
N PHE A 361 15.21 2.59 0.71
CA PHE A 361 14.09 3.43 0.34
C PHE A 361 13.73 4.39 1.46
N HIS A 362 13.70 5.68 1.17
CA HIS A 362 13.30 6.72 2.11
C HIS A 362 11.78 6.86 2.16
N ALA A 363 11.24 6.94 3.36
CA ALA A 363 9.84 7.25 3.62
C ALA A 363 9.74 8.62 4.30
N GLY A 364 9.65 8.66 5.61
CA GLY A 364 9.60 9.90 6.38
C GLY A 364 10.98 10.50 6.59
N THR A 365 11.59 11.05 5.55
CA THR A 365 12.88 11.74 5.62
C THR A 365 12.84 13.11 4.95
N LYS A 366 13.75 13.99 5.34
CA LYS A 366 14.04 15.24 4.64
C LYS A 366 15.54 15.43 4.49
N LEU A 367 15.95 16.12 3.43
CA LEU A 367 17.32 16.51 3.19
C LEU A 367 17.56 17.91 3.80
N GLY A 368 18.66 18.08 4.54
CA GLY A 368 19.14 19.36 5.01
C GLY A 368 19.99 20.07 3.96
N ASP A 369 20.24 21.36 4.17
CA ASP A 369 21.02 22.19 3.24
C ASP A 369 22.48 21.74 3.12
N ASP A 370 22.99 21.07 4.15
CA ASP A 370 24.33 20.50 4.22
C ASP A 370 24.44 19.06 3.66
N GLY A 371 23.34 18.53 3.10
CA GLY A 371 23.26 17.16 2.60
C GLY A 371 22.95 16.10 3.67
N THR A 372 22.83 16.48 4.93
CA THR A 372 22.43 15.56 6.01
C THR A 372 20.98 15.14 5.84
N VAL A 373 20.71 13.85 5.97
CA VAL A 373 19.36 13.30 5.96
C VAL A 373 18.80 13.24 7.39
N PHE A 374 17.59 13.72 7.58
CA PHE A 374 16.92 13.75 8.87
C PHE A 374 15.61 12.96 8.86
N THR A 375 15.24 12.42 10.02
CA THR A 375 13.91 11.82 10.22
C THR A 375 12.81 12.88 10.08
N ASN A 376 11.70 12.53 9.40
CA ASN A 376 10.55 13.42 9.21
C ASN A 376 9.21 12.68 9.24
N GLY A 377 9.17 11.46 9.75
CA GLY A 377 7.96 10.64 9.79
C GLY A 377 8.05 9.48 10.78
N GLY A 378 6.98 8.74 10.93
CA GLY A 378 6.93 7.54 11.79
C GLY A 378 7.72 6.39 11.20
N ARG A 379 7.39 5.94 9.97
CA ARG A 379 8.23 5.05 9.19
C ARG A 379 9.24 5.93 8.44
N VAL A 380 10.52 5.67 8.65
CA VAL A 380 11.61 6.54 8.19
C VAL A 380 12.28 5.98 6.94
N LEU A 381 12.68 4.71 6.98
CA LEU A 381 13.37 4.02 5.90
C LEU A 381 12.79 2.61 5.68
N GLY A 382 12.92 2.10 4.45
CA GLY A 382 12.73 0.70 4.10
C GLY A 382 14.02 0.12 3.53
N VAL A 383 14.73 -0.68 4.31
CA VAL A 383 15.96 -1.35 3.87
C VAL A 383 15.59 -2.63 3.15
N THR A 384 15.84 -2.68 1.84
CA THR A 384 15.34 -3.76 0.98
C THR A 384 16.47 -4.49 0.30
N ALA A 385 16.58 -5.79 0.56
CA ALA A 385 17.55 -6.67 -0.10
C ALA A 385 16.84 -7.78 -0.88
N THR A 386 17.52 -8.26 -1.93
CA THR A 386 17.12 -9.44 -2.69
C THR A 386 18.13 -10.57 -2.48
N GLY A 387 17.70 -11.81 -2.65
CA GLY A 387 18.56 -12.98 -2.55
C GLY A 387 18.04 -14.16 -3.38
N PRO A 388 18.83 -15.22 -3.57
CA PRO A 388 18.42 -16.40 -4.30
C PRO A 388 17.26 -17.14 -3.61
N ASP A 389 17.09 -16.93 -2.33
CA ASP A 389 15.98 -17.42 -1.50
C ASP A 389 15.62 -16.41 -0.42
N LEU A 390 14.54 -16.69 0.31
CA LEU A 390 14.01 -15.79 1.32
C LEU A 390 14.99 -15.59 2.50
N ASN A 391 15.70 -16.63 2.94
CA ASN A 391 16.65 -16.52 4.04
C ASN A 391 17.81 -15.61 3.67
N ALA A 392 18.38 -15.76 2.48
CA ALA A 392 19.45 -14.90 1.98
C ALA A 392 19.00 -13.43 1.86
N ALA A 393 17.78 -13.18 1.37
CA ALA A 393 17.23 -11.83 1.29
C ALA A 393 17.03 -11.20 2.69
N ILE A 394 16.51 -11.97 3.64
CA ILE A 394 16.33 -11.53 5.04
C ILE A 394 17.68 -11.21 5.68
N ASP A 395 18.65 -12.12 5.62
CA ASP A 395 19.96 -11.93 6.24
C ASP A 395 20.69 -10.71 5.66
N SER A 396 20.61 -10.51 4.34
CA SER A 396 21.18 -9.34 3.67
C SER A 396 20.51 -8.02 4.11
N ALA A 397 19.18 -8.01 4.25
CA ALA A 397 18.45 -6.83 4.70
C ALA A 397 18.83 -6.46 6.16
N TYR A 398 18.94 -7.46 7.05
CA TYR A 398 19.38 -7.22 8.43
C TYR A 398 20.84 -6.77 8.51
N ALA A 399 21.74 -7.35 7.70
CA ALA A 399 23.14 -6.95 7.64
C ALA A 399 23.26 -5.47 7.22
N ALA A 400 22.56 -5.07 6.16
CA ALA A 400 22.54 -3.68 5.71
C ALA A 400 21.94 -2.73 6.76
N THR A 401 20.87 -3.15 7.45
CA THR A 401 20.24 -2.39 8.54
C THR A 401 21.20 -2.07 9.67
N GLY A 402 22.16 -2.98 9.96
CA GLY A 402 23.18 -2.80 11.00
C GLY A 402 24.10 -1.59 10.80
N HIS A 403 24.19 -1.04 9.59
CA HIS A 403 24.99 0.17 9.31
C HIS A 403 24.24 1.48 9.62
N ILE A 404 22.89 1.44 9.61
CA ILE A 404 22.06 2.64 9.74
C ILE A 404 21.81 2.94 11.22
N HIS A 405 21.92 4.22 11.57
CA HIS A 405 21.61 4.68 12.91
C HIS A 405 20.96 6.07 12.92
N PHE A 406 19.94 6.22 13.75
CA PHE A 406 19.38 7.49 14.25
C PHE A 406 18.83 7.28 15.65
N GLN A 407 18.75 8.35 16.43
CA GLN A 407 18.33 8.26 17.84
C GLN A 407 16.94 7.64 17.97
N ASP A 408 16.76 6.72 18.92
CA ASP A 408 15.53 6.00 19.21
C ASP A 408 14.96 5.20 18.02
N MET A 409 15.85 4.78 17.09
CA MET A 409 15.47 3.93 15.97
C MET A 409 14.83 2.63 16.44
N HIS A 410 13.66 2.29 15.86
CA HIS A 410 12.93 1.07 16.13
C HIS A 410 12.71 0.27 14.85
N PHE A 411 12.96 -1.04 14.89
CA PHE A 411 12.59 -2.01 13.86
C PHE A 411 12.36 -3.38 14.47
N ARG A 412 11.66 -4.25 13.76
CA ARG A 412 11.44 -5.64 14.19
C ARG A 412 12.62 -6.52 13.80
N THR A 413 12.97 -7.48 14.66
CA THR A 413 14.07 -8.43 14.44
C THR A 413 13.60 -9.78 13.88
N ASP A 414 12.28 -9.95 13.69
CA ASP A 414 11.63 -11.21 13.31
C ASP A 414 10.92 -11.16 11.93
N ILE A 415 11.16 -10.13 11.12
CA ILE A 415 10.53 -10.01 9.78
C ILE A 415 10.91 -11.21 8.90
N GLY A 416 9.89 -11.90 8.40
CA GLY A 416 10.03 -13.10 7.58
C GLY A 416 10.46 -14.37 8.35
N ARG A 417 10.57 -14.29 9.68
CA ARG A 417 10.99 -15.40 10.55
C ARG A 417 9.88 -15.89 11.50
N VAL A 418 8.68 -15.34 11.40
CA VAL A 418 7.47 -15.66 12.21
C VAL A 418 6.37 -16.21 11.32
#